data_0cb6248e64715568c09f9bacff085972
#
_entry.id   0cb6248e64715568c09f9bacff085972
#
_cell.length_a   1.000
_cell.length_b   1.000
_cell.length_c   1.000
_cell.angle_alpha   90.00
_cell.angle_beta   90.00
_cell.angle_gamma   90.00
#
_symmetry.space_group_name_H-M   'P 1'
#
loop_
_entity.id
_entity.type
_entity.pdbx_description
1 polymer ?
#
loop_
_entity_poly.entity_id
_entity_poly.type
_entity_poly.pdbx_seq_one_letter_code
_entity_poly.pdbx_strand_id
1 'polypeptide(L)'
;RSDGQSDYEVISDKYFEYSSDIFKEFHKLREKINNSQDLKKFSENIVNLEREITIFHAGVVTEMVKNINIDIIGFHGQTIYHNSQEKISKQLGNGELLSQLVKKDVIYNFRKNDLMNGGQGAPLAPIFHKLLSKKLKLNSAIFINIGGIVNETVINKNNNLSATDLGPGMCL
;
A
#
# COMPACT_ATOMS: atom_id res chain seq x y z
N ARG A 1 0.70 -17.52 1.56
CA ARG A 1 1.94 -18.19 1.10
C ARG A 1 2.18 -17.86 -0.37
N SER A 2 3.41 -17.62 -0.77
CA SER A 2 3.78 -17.37 -2.17
C SER A 2 5.20 -17.84 -2.46
N ASP A 3 5.45 -18.20 -3.71
CA ASP A 3 6.80 -18.44 -4.24
C ASP A 3 7.47 -17.14 -4.76
N GLY A 4 6.75 -16.03 -4.74
CA GLY A 4 7.19 -14.71 -5.21
C GLY A 4 7.19 -14.53 -6.74
N GLN A 5 6.81 -15.54 -7.53
CA GLN A 5 6.94 -15.51 -9.00
C GLN A 5 5.70 -15.97 -9.77
N SER A 6 5.11 -17.09 -9.37
CA SER A 6 4.11 -17.78 -10.19
C SER A 6 2.86 -18.22 -9.44
N ASP A 7 2.95 -18.42 -8.14
CA ASP A 7 1.83 -18.91 -7.35
C ASP A 7 1.72 -18.24 -5.98
N TYR A 8 0.50 -18.20 -5.49
CA TYR A 8 0.18 -17.74 -4.14
C TYR A 8 -1.05 -18.48 -3.61
N GLU A 9 -1.13 -18.57 -2.31
CA GLU A 9 -2.28 -19.11 -1.58
C GLU A 9 -2.68 -18.12 -0.49
N VAL A 10 -3.96 -17.73 -0.47
CA VAL A 10 -4.54 -16.96 0.63
C VAL A 10 -4.84 -17.93 1.77
N ILE A 11 -4.12 -17.81 2.87
CA ILE A 11 -4.30 -18.65 4.06
C ILE A 11 -5.36 -18.06 4.98
N SER A 12 -5.33 -16.73 5.12
CA SER A 12 -6.27 -15.98 5.94
C SER A 12 -6.37 -14.55 5.45
N ASP A 13 -7.56 -13.98 5.57
CA ASP A 13 -7.81 -12.56 5.40
C ASP A 13 -8.72 -12.08 6.53
N LYS A 14 -8.53 -10.85 6.97
CA LYS A 14 -9.35 -10.22 8.00
C LYS A 14 -9.33 -8.71 7.85
N TYR A 15 -10.49 -8.10 8.03
CA TYR A 15 -10.64 -6.65 8.04
C TYR A 15 -10.57 -6.13 9.48
N PHE A 16 -9.79 -5.06 9.68
CA PHE A 16 -9.67 -4.35 10.94
C PHE A 16 -9.90 -2.87 10.70
N GLU A 17 -10.89 -2.31 11.37
CA GLU A 17 -11.16 -0.88 11.31
C GLU A 17 -10.19 -0.10 12.21
N TYR A 18 -9.73 1.04 11.73
CA TYR A 18 -9.06 2.00 12.61
C TYR A 18 -10.04 2.52 13.68
N SER A 19 -9.50 2.87 14.83
CA SER A 19 -10.29 3.61 15.83
C SER A 19 -10.82 4.91 15.22
N SER A 20 -11.94 5.40 15.76
CA SER A 20 -12.53 6.68 15.32
C SER A 20 -11.54 7.84 15.43
N ASP A 21 -10.60 7.78 16.37
CA ASP A 21 -9.62 8.83 16.61
C ASP A 21 -8.54 8.83 15.53
N ILE A 22 -7.95 7.66 15.21
CA ILE A 22 -7.00 7.52 14.10
C ILE A 22 -7.65 7.94 12.79
N PHE A 23 -8.89 7.50 12.54
CA PHE A 23 -9.62 7.84 11.32
C PHE A 23 -9.81 9.35 11.17
N LYS A 24 -10.34 10.01 12.20
CA LYS A 24 -10.59 11.47 12.21
C LYS A 24 -9.29 12.26 12.05
N GLU A 25 -8.25 11.90 12.81
CA GLU A 25 -6.97 12.61 12.75
C GLU A 25 -6.29 12.45 11.39
N PHE A 26 -6.38 11.26 10.78
CA PHE A 26 -5.87 11.01 9.44
C PHE A 26 -6.57 11.92 8.40
N HIS A 27 -7.90 11.98 8.39
CA HIS A 27 -8.64 12.80 7.44
C HIS A 27 -8.37 14.29 7.65
N LYS A 28 -8.39 14.76 8.88
CA LYS A 28 -8.07 16.14 9.25
C LYS A 28 -6.66 16.56 8.82
N LEU A 29 -5.68 15.66 8.96
CA LEU A 29 -4.30 15.92 8.55
C LEU A 29 -4.18 15.89 7.03
N ARG A 30 -4.81 14.92 6.36
CA ARG A 30 -4.82 14.80 4.90
C ARG A 30 -5.39 16.05 4.21
N GLU A 31 -6.46 16.63 4.72
CA GLU A 31 -7.06 17.87 4.19
C GLU A 31 -6.12 19.08 4.26
N LYS A 32 -5.14 19.06 5.17
CA LYS A 32 -4.16 20.14 5.35
C LYS A 32 -2.91 19.99 4.49
N ILE A 33 -2.67 18.79 3.93
CA ILE A 33 -1.47 18.50 3.16
C ILE A 33 -1.81 18.56 1.67
N ASN A 34 -1.51 19.70 1.05
CA ASN A 34 -1.78 19.98 -0.36
C ASN A 34 -0.50 19.95 -1.22
N ASN A 35 0.66 20.09 -0.61
CA ASN A 35 1.96 20.10 -1.29
C ASN A 35 3.07 19.53 -0.38
N SER A 36 4.25 19.32 -0.95
CA SER A 36 5.38 18.73 -0.22
C SER A 36 5.91 19.59 0.94
N GLN A 37 5.70 20.91 0.90
CA GLN A 37 6.12 21.81 2.00
C GLN A 37 5.25 21.59 3.25
N ASP A 38 3.97 21.24 3.05
CA ASP A 38 3.07 20.94 4.16
C ASP A 38 3.52 19.72 4.96
N LEU A 39 4.23 18.76 4.34
CA LEU A 39 4.82 17.62 5.04
C LEU A 39 5.82 18.07 6.12
N LYS A 40 6.58 19.14 5.85
CA LYS A 40 7.50 19.73 6.83
C LYS A 40 6.74 20.52 7.89
N LYS A 41 5.76 21.32 7.46
CA LYS A 41 4.94 22.15 8.35
C LYS A 41 4.18 21.33 9.39
N PHE A 42 3.66 20.16 9.00
CA PHE A 42 2.90 19.27 9.88
C PHE A 42 3.70 18.05 10.34
N SER A 43 5.03 18.13 10.35
CA SER A 43 5.92 17.00 10.66
C SER A 43 5.64 16.35 12.01
N GLU A 44 5.36 17.12 13.05
CA GLU A 44 5.03 16.61 14.38
C GLU A 44 3.72 15.80 14.37
N ASN A 45 2.67 16.35 13.73
CA ASN A 45 1.40 15.62 13.60
C ASN A 45 1.56 14.33 12.80
N ILE A 46 2.37 14.38 11.72
CA ILE A 46 2.69 13.21 10.89
C ILE A 46 3.38 12.13 11.73
N VAL A 47 4.40 12.49 12.51
CA VAL A 47 5.16 11.53 13.33
C VAL A 47 4.26 10.90 14.41
N ASN A 48 3.43 11.69 15.07
CA ASN A 48 2.53 11.20 16.11
C ASN A 48 1.51 10.22 15.53
N LEU A 49 0.83 10.61 14.46
CA LEU A 49 -0.17 9.73 13.81
C LEU A 49 0.48 8.49 13.16
N GLU A 50 1.66 8.62 12.58
CA GLU A 50 2.44 7.49 12.06
C GLU A 50 2.73 6.46 13.14
N ARG A 51 3.09 6.92 14.34
CA ARG A 51 3.32 6.03 15.48
C ARG A 51 2.04 5.29 15.89
N GLU A 52 0.91 5.98 16.00
CA GLU A 52 -0.38 5.38 16.34
C GLU A 52 -0.83 4.34 15.32
N ILE A 53 -0.74 4.67 14.04
CA ILE A 53 -1.02 3.75 12.93
C ILE A 53 -0.11 2.52 13.01
N THR A 54 1.17 2.71 13.32
CA THR A 54 2.13 1.60 13.42
C THR A 54 1.79 0.68 14.59
N ILE A 55 1.45 1.24 15.75
CA ILE A 55 1.06 0.46 16.93
C ILE A 55 -0.24 -0.32 16.67
N PHE A 56 -1.22 0.31 16.01
CA PHE A 56 -2.44 -0.37 15.57
C PHE A 56 -2.11 -1.58 14.70
N HIS A 57 -1.26 -1.41 13.68
CA HIS A 57 -0.87 -2.51 12.79
C HIS A 57 -0.07 -3.60 13.52
N ALA A 58 0.73 -3.25 14.53
CA ALA A 58 1.42 -4.24 15.35
C ALA A 58 0.41 -5.15 16.09
N GLY A 59 -0.67 -4.58 16.62
CA GLY A 59 -1.77 -5.33 17.22
C GLY A 59 -2.46 -6.25 16.20
N VAL A 60 -2.79 -5.71 15.01
CA VAL A 60 -3.38 -6.46 13.90
C VAL A 60 -2.51 -7.65 13.50
N VAL A 61 -1.21 -7.42 13.26
CA VAL A 61 -0.26 -8.48 12.90
C VAL A 61 -0.21 -9.54 14.00
N THR A 62 -0.08 -9.14 15.26
CA THR A 62 -0.02 -10.07 16.40
C THR A 62 -1.27 -10.97 16.45
N GLU A 63 -2.44 -10.41 16.20
CA GLU A 63 -3.69 -11.18 16.16
C GLU A 63 -3.73 -12.15 14.97
N MET A 64 -3.37 -11.67 13.77
CA MET A 64 -3.43 -12.47 12.55
C MET A 64 -2.45 -13.63 12.55
N VAL A 65 -1.25 -13.44 13.11
CA VAL A 65 -0.20 -14.47 13.07
C VAL A 65 -0.17 -15.36 14.29
N LYS A 66 -1.12 -15.22 15.21
CA LYS A 66 -1.14 -15.97 16.49
C LYS A 66 -0.93 -17.47 16.33
N ASN A 67 -1.46 -18.05 15.24
CA ASN A 67 -1.39 -19.48 14.95
C ASN A 67 -0.75 -19.77 13.57
N ILE A 68 -0.09 -18.79 12.97
CA ILE A 68 0.48 -18.89 11.61
C ILE A 68 1.94 -18.45 11.70
N ASN A 69 2.85 -19.31 11.25
CA ASN A 69 4.24 -18.87 11.08
C ASN A 69 4.36 -18.09 9.77
N ILE A 70 4.93 -16.89 9.86
CA ILE A 70 5.22 -16.02 8.73
C ILE A 70 6.70 -15.69 8.67
N ASP A 71 7.24 -15.59 7.48
CA ASP A 71 8.64 -15.27 7.25
C ASP A 71 8.85 -13.75 7.18
N ILE A 72 7.90 -13.03 6.57
CA ILE A 72 8.05 -11.61 6.25
C ILE A 72 6.70 -10.89 6.24
N ILE A 73 6.72 -9.61 6.53
CA ILE A 73 5.56 -8.71 6.49
C ILE A 73 5.79 -7.66 5.41
N GLY A 74 4.86 -7.52 4.47
CA GLY A 74 4.79 -6.36 3.59
C GLY A 74 3.93 -5.27 4.25
N PHE A 75 4.52 -4.11 4.54
CA PHE A 75 3.83 -3.01 5.21
C PHE A 75 3.76 -1.78 4.32
N HIS A 76 2.58 -1.51 3.77
CA HIS A 76 2.37 -0.34 2.91
C HIS A 76 2.19 0.96 3.71
N GLY A 77 1.58 0.87 4.89
CA GLY A 77 1.12 2.05 5.64
C GLY A 77 -0.04 2.76 4.96
N GLN A 78 -0.35 3.98 5.40
CA GLN A 78 -1.47 4.79 4.90
C GLN A 78 -0.97 6.01 4.14
N THR A 79 -1.28 6.11 2.84
CA THR A 79 -0.81 7.23 2.01
C THR A 79 -1.46 8.54 2.42
N ILE A 80 -0.64 9.52 2.79
CA ILE A 80 -1.11 10.88 3.12
C ILE A 80 -0.77 11.89 2.03
N TYR A 81 0.30 11.66 1.27
CA TYR A 81 0.70 12.50 0.15
C TYR A 81 1.38 11.66 -0.94
N HIS A 82 1.09 11.97 -2.19
CA HIS A 82 1.75 11.36 -3.34
C HIS A 82 1.82 12.34 -4.49
N ASN A 83 3.03 12.55 -5.03
CA ASN A 83 3.26 13.34 -6.22
C ASN A 83 4.44 12.73 -6.99
N SER A 84 4.14 12.11 -8.14
CA SER A 84 5.14 11.44 -8.96
C SER A 84 6.09 12.41 -9.67
N GLN A 85 5.65 13.63 -9.96
CA GLN A 85 6.49 14.67 -10.59
C GLN A 85 7.55 15.18 -9.61
N GLU A 86 7.19 15.37 -8.36
CA GLU A 86 8.12 15.72 -7.28
C GLU A 86 8.93 14.51 -6.78
N LYS A 87 8.62 13.30 -7.24
CA LYS A 87 9.17 12.02 -6.76
C LYS A 87 9.02 11.84 -5.25
N ILE A 88 7.89 12.30 -4.71
CA ILE A 88 7.57 12.23 -3.28
C ILE A 88 6.34 11.36 -3.08
N SER A 89 6.46 10.40 -2.17
CA SER A 89 5.33 9.65 -1.66
C SER A 89 5.52 9.41 -0.16
N LYS A 90 4.58 9.90 0.65
CA LYS A 90 4.61 9.71 2.10
C LYS A 90 3.46 8.79 2.50
N GLN A 91 3.85 7.66 3.07
CA GLN A 91 2.95 6.74 3.75
C GLN A 91 3.19 6.87 5.25
N LEU A 92 2.11 6.92 6.03
CA LEU A 92 2.17 6.83 7.49
C LEU A 92 2.28 5.37 7.88
N GLY A 93 3.39 5.03 8.51
CA GLY A 93 3.73 3.68 8.91
C GLY A 93 5.24 3.52 9.02
N ASN A 94 5.72 3.33 10.24
CA ASN A 94 7.12 3.10 10.53
C ASN A 94 7.42 1.59 10.54
N GLY A 95 8.02 1.09 9.45
CA GLY A 95 8.33 -0.33 9.29
C GLY A 95 9.39 -0.84 10.28
N GLU A 96 10.32 0.01 10.71
CA GLU A 96 11.33 -0.35 11.73
C GLU A 96 10.66 -0.56 13.09
N LEU A 97 9.80 0.38 13.49
CA LEU A 97 9.03 0.25 14.72
C LEU A 97 8.12 -0.99 14.67
N LEU A 98 7.44 -1.23 13.53
CA LEU A 98 6.61 -2.41 13.37
C LEU A 98 7.43 -3.69 13.55
N SER A 99 8.60 -3.79 12.89
CA SER A 99 9.50 -4.93 13.01
C SER A 99 9.93 -5.17 14.45
N GLN A 100 10.29 -4.11 15.18
CA GLN A 100 10.65 -4.19 16.58
C GLN A 100 9.52 -4.69 17.48
N LEU A 101 8.29 -4.24 17.22
CA LEU A 101 7.11 -4.61 18.02
C LEU A 101 6.69 -6.07 17.78
N VAL A 102 6.69 -6.52 16.52
CA VAL A 102 6.18 -7.85 16.16
C VAL A 102 7.27 -8.93 16.07
N LYS A 103 8.54 -8.55 16.18
CA LYS A 103 9.71 -9.44 16.07
C LYS A 103 9.73 -10.25 14.76
N LYS A 104 9.41 -9.58 13.67
CA LYS A 104 9.42 -10.14 12.31
C LYS A 104 10.07 -9.16 11.34
N ASP A 105 10.60 -9.68 10.24
CA ASP A 105 11.12 -8.86 9.14
C ASP A 105 9.99 -8.12 8.46
N VAL A 106 10.19 -6.80 8.22
CA VAL A 106 9.21 -5.94 7.59
C VAL A 106 9.81 -5.27 6.37
N ILE A 107 9.17 -5.47 5.21
CA ILE A 107 9.46 -4.71 4.00
C ILE A 107 8.45 -3.59 3.87
N TYR A 108 8.93 -2.37 3.65
CA TYR A 108 8.12 -1.16 3.58
C TYR A 108 8.69 -0.14 2.58
N ASN A 109 8.09 1.03 2.47
CA ASN A 109 8.51 2.09 1.53
C ASN A 109 8.46 1.67 0.04
N PHE A 110 7.53 0.81 -0.35
CA PHE A 110 7.38 0.32 -1.72
C PHE A 110 7.30 1.45 -2.75
N ARG A 111 6.46 2.47 -2.51
CA ARG A 111 6.26 3.60 -3.43
C ARG A 111 7.51 4.46 -3.54
N LYS A 112 8.17 4.71 -2.41
CA LYS A 112 9.42 5.47 -2.40
C LYS A 112 10.52 4.76 -3.19
N ASN A 113 10.64 3.44 -3.02
CA ASN A 113 11.62 2.65 -3.76
C ASN A 113 11.35 2.67 -5.27
N ASP A 114 10.08 2.55 -5.69
CA ASP A 114 9.70 2.64 -7.10
C ASP A 114 10.04 4.01 -7.71
N LEU A 115 9.71 5.10 -7.01
CA LEU A 115 10.04 6.48 -7.43
C LEU A 115 11.57 6.69 -7.58
N MET A 116 12.37 6.13 -6.66
CA MET A 116 13.84 6.24 -6.71
C MET A 116 14.44 5.47 -7.89
N ASN A 117 13.76 4.43 -8.37
CA ASN A 117 14.18 3.62 -9.51
C ASN A 117 13.50 4.05 -10.84
N GLY A 118 12.91 5.25 -10.88
CA GLY A 118 12.36 5.83 -12.11
C GLY A 118 10.91 5.50 -12.38
N GLY A 119 10.24 4.79 -11.48
CA GLY A 119 8.80 4.57 -11.52
C GLY A 119 7.99 5.78 -11.07
N GLN A 120 6.67 5.65 -11.10
CA GLN A 120 5.73 6.70 -10.69
C GLN A 120 5.25 6.54 -9.24
N GLY A 121 5.63 5.46 -8.56
CA GLY A 121 5.20 5.14 -7.20
C GLY A 121 3.76 4.63 -7.08
N ALA A 122 3.00 4.71 -8.15
CA ALA A 122 1.63 4.20 -8.28
C ALA A 122 1.27 4.04 -9.76
N PRO A 123 0.40 3.04 -10.13
CA PRO A 123 -0.07 1.96 -9.29
C PRO A 123 1.00 0.86 -9.08
N LEU A 124 0.99 0.15 -7.95
CA LEU A 124 1.89 -0.99 -7.69
C LEU A 124 1.19 -2.36 -7.83
N ALA A 125 -0.13 -2.39 -7.82
CA ALA A 125 -0.94 -3.59 -8.00
C ALA A 125 -0.74 -4.35 -9.33
N PRO A 126 -0.32 -3.73 -10.45
CA PRO A 126 -0.19 -4.40 -11.73
C PRO A 126 0.69 -5.66 -11.70
N ILE A 127 1.73 -5.70 -10.88
CA ILE A 127 2.59 -6.89 -10.73
C ILE A 127 1.78 -8.05 -10.13
N PHE A 128 0.91 -7.78 -9.16
CA PHE A 128 0.01 -8.78 -8.59
C PHE A 128 -1.06 -9.21 -9.59
N HIS A 129 -1.61 -8.30 -10.38
CA HIS A 129 -2.55 -8.63 -11.45
C HIS A 129 -1.93 -9.58 -12.48
N LYS A 130 -0.63 -9.40 -12.79
CA LYS A 130 0.11 -10.32 -13.67
C LYS A 130 0.23 -11.72 -13.06
N LEU A 131 0.51 -11.82 -11.77
CA LEU A 131 0.52 -13.09 -11.05
C LEU A 131 -0.87 -13.76 -11.06
N LEU A 132 -1.92 -12.98 -10.79
CA LEU A 132 -3.30 -13.45 -10.81
C LEU A 132 -3.71 -13.94 -12.20
N SER A 133 -3.36 -13.21 -13.26
CA SER A 133 -3.61 -13.61 -14.64
C SER A 133 -2.95 -14.97 -14.97
N LYS A 134 -1.71 -15.18 -14.55
CA LYS A 134 -1.01 -16.47 -14.72
C LYS A 134 -1.72 -17.59 -13.96
N LYS A 135 -2.07 -17.36 -12.69
CA LYS A 135 -2.78 -18.35 -11.87
C LYS A 135 -4.13 -18.75 -12.46
N LEU A 136 -4.85 -17.78 -13.03
CA LEU A 136 -6.13 -18.00 -13.72
C LEU A 136 -5.98 -18.51 -15.15
N LYS A 137 -4.74 -18.70 -15.64
CA LYS A 137 -4.42 -19.15 -17.01
C LYS A 137 -5.03 -18.29 -18.10
N LEU A 138 -5.06 -16.97 -17.90
CA LEU A 138 -5.58 -16.00 -18.84
C LEU A 138 -4.50 -15.61 -19.86
N ASN A 139 -4.78 -15.72 -21.15
CA ASN A 139 -3.87 -15.29 -22.23
C ASN A 139 -3.78 -13.77 -22.35
N SER A 140 -4.84 -13.07 -21.97
CA SER A 140 -4.92 -11.62 -21.87
C SER A 140 -5.97 -11.24 -20.84
N ALA A 141 -5.79 -10.13 -20.15
CA ALA A 141 -6.71 -9.68 -19.10
C ALA A 141 -6.68 -8.16 -18.96
N ILE A 142 -7.83 -7.61 -18.58
CA ILE A 142 -7.94 -6.24 -18.11
C ILE A 142 -8.49 -6.30 -16.68
N PHE A 143 -7.75 -5.75 -15.74
CA PHE A 143 -8.18 -5.59 -14.35
C PHE A 143 -8.55 -4.13 -14.16
N ILE A 144 -9.77 -3.87 -13.73
CA ILE A 144 -10.28 -2.54 -13.43
C ILE A 144 -10.47 -2.44 -11.92
N ASN A 145 -9.80 -1.47 -11.30
CA ASN A 145 -9.98 -1.12 -9.90
C ASN A 145 -10.77 0.18 -9.79
N ILE A 146 -11.92 0.12 -9.12
CA ILE A 146 -12.82 1.26 -8.91
C ILE A 146 -12.70 1.68 -7.46
N GLY A 147 -11.80 2.63 -7.20
CA GLY A 147 -11.60 3.28 -5.91
C GLY A 147 -11.96 4.77 -5.99
N GLY A 148 -11.23 5.63 -5.28
CA GLY A 148 -11.35 7.10 -5.43
C GLY A 148 -10.97 7.54 -6.85
N ILE A 149 -9.94 6.92 -7.40
CA ILE A 149 -9.55 6.98 -8.80
C ILE A 149 -9.76 5.61 -9.41
N VAL A 150 -10.34 5.56 -10.60
CA VAL A 150 -10.44 4.34 -11.40
C VAL A 150 -9.11 4.13 -12.12
N ASN A 151 -8.53 2.97 -11.97
CA ASN A 151 -7.34 2.60 -12.75
C ASN A 151 -7.51 1.22 -13.39
N GLU A 152 -6.79 1.02 -14.49
CA GLU A 152 -6.75 -0.24 -15.18
C GLU A 152 -5.34 -0.83 -15.22
N THR A 153 -5.30 -2.15 -15.31
CA THR A 153 -4.11 -2.91 -15.66
C THR A 153 -4.43 -3.77 -16.85
N VAL A 154 -3.71 -3.57 -17.95
CA VAL A 154 -3.85 -4.37 -19.17
C VAL A 154 -2.67 -5.34 -19.27
N ILE A 155 -2.99 -6.61 -19.45
CA ILE A 155 -2.03 -7.69 -19.77
C ILE A 155 -2.40 -8.22 -21.15
N ASN A 156 -1.52 -8.02 -22.11
CA ASN A 156 -1.75 -8.49 -23.46
C ASN A 156 -1.27 -9.94 -23.69
N LYS A 157 -1.57 -10.50 -24.86
CA LYS A 157 -1.19 -11.88 -25.25
C LYS A 157 0.31 -12.15 -25.19
N ASN A 158 1.14 -11.12 -25.31
CA ASN A 158 2.60 -11.24 -25.21
C ASN A 158 3.10 -11.08 -23.76
N ASN A 159 2.17 -11.09 -22.79
CA ASN A 159 2.46 -10.90 -21.36
C ASN A 159 3.10 -9.53 -21.02
N ASN A 160 2.93 -8.54 -21.89
CA ASN A 160 3.30 -7.16 -21.61
C ASN A 160 2.26 -6.54 -20.67
N LEU A 161 2.74 -5.75 -19.74
CA LEU A 161 1.97 -5.10 -18.70
C LEU A 161 1.96 -3.60 -18.92
N SER A 162 0.78 -2.99 -18.88
CA SER A 162 0.59 -1.55 -18.78
C SER A 162 -0.48 -1.23 -17.75
N ALA A 163 -0.37 -0.07 -17.13
CA ALA A 163 -1.36 0.40 -16.17
C ALA A 163 -1.51 1.92 -16.29
N THR A 164 -2.75 2.39 -16.15
CA THR A 164 -3.05 3.82 -16.24
C THR A 164 -4.26 4.18 -15.38
N ASP A 165 -4.30 5.43 -14.95
CA ASP A 165 -5.48 6.00 -14.31
C ASP A 165 -6.48 6.44 -15.40
N LEU A 166 -7.74 6.07 -15.23
CA LEU A 166 -8.81 6.33 -16.19
C LEU A 166 -9.61 7.60 -15.85
N GLY A 167 -9.69 7.95 -14.56
CA GLY A 167 -10.45 9.10 -14.12
C GLY A 167 -11.01 8.97 -12.71
N PRO A 168 -11.91 9.89 -12.30
CA PRO A 168 -12.54 9.83 -10.98
C PRO A 168 -13.41 8.57 -10.84
N GLY A 169 -13.39 8.00 -9.64
CA GLY A 169 -14.19 6.84 -9.28
C GLY A 169 -15.28 7.17 -8.27
N MET A 170 -15.24 6.56 -7.09
CA MET A 170 -16.27 6.72 -6.04
C MET A 170 -16.15 8.03 -5.23
N CYS A 171 -15.17 8.88 -5.53
CA CYS A 171 -14.99 10.20 -4.90
C CYS A 171 -15.59 11.31 -5.77
N LEU A 172 -16.87 11.16 -6.16
CA LEU A 172 -17.66 12.21 -6.81
C LEU A 172 -18.43 13.00 -5.76
#